data_82679797bb990a5d2cbd154a36a09c76
#
_entry.id   82679797bb990a5d2cbd154a36a09c76
#
_cell.length_a   1.000
_cell.length_b   1.000
_cell.length_c   1.000
_cell.angle_alpha   90.00
_cell.angle_beta   90.00
_cell.angle_gamma   90.00
#
_symmetry.space_group_name_H-M   'P 1'
#
loop_
_entity.id
_entity.type
_entity.pdbx_description
1 polymer ?
#
loop_
_entity_poly.entity_id
_entity_poly.type
_entity_poly.pdbx_seq_one_letter_code
_entity_poly.pdbx_strand_id
1 'polypeptide(L)'
;LHPRVRRQRQMCIRDRVFTLQAPSYSPFMTYASNRDLRCKLYMAYNTKCTHDNETNNLEIVKKLVNTRLAIAQLLGYSSFAEYNLQERMAENSGNVYKLLDQLLDAYTPTAKQEYAEVEALARQLEGSDFTVMPWDWSYYSHKLKDQKFQIDDEMLRPYFELSKVKEGVFGLATRLYGITFKKNSDIPVYHKDVDAYEVFDKDGKFLSVLYTDFHPREGKRAGAWMTSYKEQWIDEATGENSRPHISIVMNFTKPTKDKPALLTFGELETFLHEFGHSLHGMFANSTYENLSGTNAVSYTHLTLPTNSRE
;
A
#
# COMPACT_ATOMS: atom_id res chain seq x y z
N LEU A 1 5.75 -8.24 25.47
CA LEU A 1 5.97 -7.09 26.35
C LEU A 1 5.53 -7.43 27.76
N HIS A 2 6.48 -7.37 28.71
CA HIS A 2 6.30 -7.77 30.10
C HIS A 2 5.15 -7.02 30.78
N PRO A 3 4.29 -7.65 31.59
CA PRO A 3 3.13 -7.02 32.24
C PRO A 3 3.46 -5.79 33.09
N ARG A 4 4.68 -5.69 33.63
CA ARG A 4 5.18 -4.52 34.38
C ARG A 4 5.30 -3.26 33.53
N VAL A 5 5.70 -3.38 32.26
CA VAL A 5 5.83 -2.25 31.32
C VAL A 5 4.44 -1.69 30.94
N ARG A 6 3.42 -2.54 30.87
CA ARG A 6 2.03 -2.11 30.65
C ARG A 6 1.45 -1.31 31.83
N ARG A 7 1.76 -1.68 33.07
CA ARG A 7 1.31 -0.94 34.27
C ARG A 7 1.96 0.43 34.43
N GLN A 8 3.27 0.55 34.17
CA GLN A 8 3.96 1.84 34.19
C GLN A 8 3.44 2.81 33.10
N ARG A 9 3.05 2.31 31.92
CA ARG A 9 2.46 3.13 30.85
C ARG A 9 1.05 3.66 31.17
N GLN A 10 0.33 3.02 32.05
CA GLN A 10 -0.99 3.49 32.50
C GLN A 10 -0.93 4.57 33.58
N MET A 11 0.20 4.75 34.24
CA MET A 11 0.38 5.78 35.31
C MET A 11 0.81 7.15 34.81
N CYS A 12 1.34 7.26 33.57
CA CYS A 12 1.72 8.53 32.96
C CYS A 12 0.60 9.01 32.02
N ILE A 13 -0.28 9.86 32.50
CA ILE A 13 -1.43 10.44 31.79
C ILE A 13 -1.00 11.25 30.53
N ARG A 14 0.30 11.43 30.27
CA ARG A 14 0.87 12.23 29.17
C ARG A 14 1.75 11.46 28.21
N ASP A 15 1.95 10.14 28.37
CA ASP A 15 2.78 9.35 27.46
C ASP A 15 2.03 9.07 26.16
N ARG A 16 2.59 9.53 25.05
CA ARG A 16 2.10 9.20 23.71
C ARG A 16 2.97 8.12 23.13
N VAL A 17 2.36 7.00 22.77
CA VAL A 17 3.05 5.87 22.12
C VAL A 17 2.88 6.00 20.61
N PHE A 18 4.00 6.10 19.90
CA PHE A 18 4.04 6.02 18.45
C PHE A 18 4.50 4.64 18.02
N THR A 19 3.91 4.13 16.95
CA THR A 19 4.25 2.84 16.36
C THR A 19 4.92 3.03 15.01
N LEU A 20 5.49 1.95 14.46
CA LEU A 20 6.09 1.95 13.11
C LEU A 20 5.05 1.67 12.00
N GLN A 21 3.76 1.63 12.33
CA GLN A 21 2.70 1.53 11.33
C GLN A 21 2.48 2.89 10.64
N ALA A 22 2.18 2.87 9.35
CA ALA A 22 2.06 4.08 8.53
C ALA A 22 1.15 5.18 9.15
N PRO A 23 -0.04 4.87 9.70
CA PRO A 23 -0.91 5.89 10.30
C PRO A 23 -0.31 6.57 11.56
N SER A 24 0.72 5.99 12.17
CA SER A 24 1.44 6.58 13.30
C SER A 24 2.76 7.22 12.87
N TYR A 25 3.49 6.54 11.97
CA TYR A 25 4.81 6.95 11.49
C TYR A 25 4.73 8.20 10.62
N SER A 26 3.90 8.18 9.57
CA SER A 26 3.87 9.26 8.57
C SER A 26 3.47 10.61 9.16
N PRO A 27 2.38 10.75 9.95
CA PRO A 27 2.07 12.02 10.58
C PRO A 27 3.15 12.50 11.55
N PHE A 28 3.82 11.58 12.26
CA PHE A 28 4.92 11.97 13.15
C PHE A 28 6.08 12.57 12.35
N MET A 29 6.49 11.95 11.26
CA MET A 29 7.58 12.44 10.41
C MET A 29 7.22 13.78 9.74
N THR A 30 5.94 14.00 9.44
CA THR A 30 5.44 15.21 8.78
C THR A 30 5.31 16.39 9.74
N TYR A 31 4.79 16.16 10.96
CA TYR A 31 4.37 17.25 11.84
C TYR A 31 5.21 17.44 13.10
N ALA A 32 6.01 16.44 13.52
CA ALA A 32 6.77 16.57 14.76
C ALA A 32 7.92 17.57 14.61
N SER A 33 7.93 18.63 15.40
CA SER A 33 8.99 19.65 15.39
C SER A 33 10.32 19.15 15.96
N ASN A 34 10.30 18.20 16.89
CA ASN A 34 11.52 17.67 17.52
C ASN A 34 12.31 16.77 16.55
N ARG A 35 13.44 17.30 16.08
CA ARG A 35 14.32 16.63 15.10
C ARG A 35 14.88 15.29 15.60
N ASP A 36 15.32 15.25 16.89
CA ASP A 36 15.90 14.04 17.47
C ASP A 36 14.89 12.90 17.56
N LEU A 37 13.63 13.23 17.85
CA LEU A 37 12.56 12.24 17.87
C LEU A 37 12.22 11.76 16.45
N ARG A 38 12.24 12.64 15.44
CA ARG A 38 12.12 12.21 14.03
C ARG A 38 13.25 11.26 13.65
N CYS A 39 14.50 11.61 13.97
CA CYS A 39 15.66 10.74 13.74
C CYS A 39 15.48 9.36 14.39
N LYS A 40 15.11 9.33 15.68
CA LYS A 40 14.89 8.06 16.41
C LYS A 40 13.80 7.20 15.76
N LEU A 41 12.69 7.80 15.38
CA LEU A 41 11.59 7.06 14.74
C LEU A 41 11.96 6.61 13.33
N TYR A 42 12.64 7.45 12.56
CA TYR A 42 13.18 7.12 11.24
C TYR A 42 14.14 5.93 11.29
N MET A 43 15.12 5.98 12.23
CA MET A 43 16.07 4.88 12.41
C MET A 43 15.35 3.59 12.83
N ALA A 44 14.43 3.66 13.78
CA ALA A 44 13.65 2.49 14.20
C ALA A 44 12.82 1.89 13.06
N TYR A 45 12.32 2.71 12.14
CA TYR A 45 11.58 2.24 10.97
C TYR A 45 12.49 1.58 9.93
N ASN A 46 13.62 2.20 9.60
CA ASN A 46 14.47 1.78 8.49
C ASN A 46 15.49 0.69 8.87
N THR A 47 15.72 0.45 10.17
CA THR A 47 16.60 -0.61 10.66
C THR A 47 15.85 -1.82 11.24
N LYS A 48 14.57 -1.99 10.86
CA LYS A 48 13.81 -3.19 11.26
C LYS A 48 14.50 -4.46 10.79
N CYS A 49 14.53 -5.45 11.66
CA CYS A 49 15.15 -6.76 11.39
C CYS A 49 16.64 -6.74 11.02
N THR A 50 17.38 -5.68 11.43
CA THR A 50 18.84 -5.58 11.25
C THR A 50 19.61 -5.54 12.57
N HIS A 51 18.92 -5.51 13.70
CA HIS A 51 19.55 -5.49 15.03
C HIS A 51 20.01 -6.88 15.45
N ASP A 52 21.00 -6.93 16.33
CA ASP A 52 21.54 -8.19 16.89
C ASP A 52 20.54 -8.81 17.90
N ASN A 53 19.54 -9.49 17.35
CA ASN A 53 18.50 -10.19 18.08
C ASN A 53 17.88 -11.32 17.21
N GLU A 54 16.95 -12.08 17.76
CA GLU A 54 16.27 -13.21 17.09
C GLU A 54 15.52 -12.85 15.80
N THR A 55 15.22 -11.57 15.57
CA THR A 55 14.53 -11.09 14.37
C THR A 55 15.47 -10.56 13.29
N ASN A 56 16.79 -10.70 13.45
CA ASN A 56 17.79 -10.27 12.48
C ASN A 56 17.73 -11.11 11.20
N ASN A 57 17.47 -10.45 10.07
CA ASN A 57 17.30 -11.10 8.76
C ASN A 57 18.51 -10.91 7.81
N LEU A 58 19.59 -10.27 8.23
CA LEU A 58 20.71 -9.93 7.33
C LEU A 58 21.34 -11.19 6.71
N GLU A 59 21.61 -12.23 7.50
CA GLU A 59 22.16 -13.48 6.98
C GLU A 59 21.16 -14.26 6.14
N ILE A 60 19.86 -14.15 6.44
CA ILE A 60 18.79 -14.75 5.63
C ILE A 60 18.74 -14.09 4.25
N VAL A 61 18.86 -12.76 4.16
CA VAL A 61 18.91 -12.03 2.89
C VAL A 61 20.10 -12.47 2.05
N LYS A 62 21.29 -12.57 2.63
CA LYS A 62 22.50 -13.08 1.93
C LYS A 62 22.28 -14.49 1.39
N LYS A 63 21.76 -15.39 2.22
CA LYS A 63 21.46 -16.77 1.81
C LYS A 63 20.45 -16.82 0.67
N LEU A 64 19.40 -15.99 0.76
CA LEU A 64 18.34 -15.92 -0.27
C LEU A 64 18.92 -15.48 -1.62
N VAL A 65 19.73 -14.39 -1.64
CA VAL A 65 20.36 -13.88 -2.88
C VAL A 65 21.30 -14.91 -3.51
N ASN A 66 22.17 -15.53 -2.67
CA ASN A 66 23.10 -16.56 -3.15
C ASN A 66 22.37 -17.81 -3.67
N THR A 67 21.29 -18.22 -3.01
CA THR A 67 20.49 -19.37 -3.47
C THR A 67 19.80 -19.05 -4.81
N ARG A 68 19.28 -17.85 -5.00
CA ARG A 68 18.71 -17.41 -6.28
C ARG A 68 19.74 -17.40 -7.39
N LEU A 69 20.97 -16.94 -7.12
CA LEU A 69 22.06 -16.99 -8.07
C LEU A 69 22.42 -18.44 -8.44
N ALA A 70 22.52 -19.34 -7.46
CA ALA A 70 22.80 -20.75 -7.71
C ALA A 70 21.72 -21.43 -8.56
N ILE A 71 20.43 -21.10 -8.35
CA ILE A 71 19.32 -21.59 -9.18
C ILE A 71 19.49 -21.11 -10.63
N ALA A 72 19.77 -19.82 -10.83
CA ALA A 72 19.97 -19.28 -12.17
C ALA A 72 21.14 -19.94 -12.89
N GLN A 73 22.28 -20.11 -12.21
CA GLN A 73 23.47 -20.76 -12.76
C GLN A 73 23.22 -22.24 -13.11
N LEU A 74 22.48 -22.96 -12.26
CA LEU A 74 22.09 -24.35 -12.53
C LEU A 74 21.25 -24.48 -13.82
N LEU A 75 20.42 -23.44 -14.10
CA LEU A 75 19.58 -23.35 -15.28
C LEU A 75 20.30 -22.73 -16.49
N GLY A 76 21.60 -22.42 -16.39
CA GLY A 76 22.42 -21.87 -17.47
C GLY A 76 22.37 -20.35 -17.65
N TYR A 77 21.82 -19.62 -16.70
CA TYR A 77 21.74 -18.15 -16.74
C TYR A 77 22.85 -17.49 -15.92
N SER A 78 23.31 -16.32 -16.35
CA SER A 78 24.37 -15.56 -15.69
C SER A 78 23.91 -14.93 -14.37
N SER A 79 22.63 -14.64 -14.24
CA SER A 79 22.03 -14.04 -13.05
C SER A 79 20.57 -14.44 -12.87
N PHE A 80 20.05 -14.25 -11.66
CA PHE A 80 18.61 -14.49 -11.41
C PHE A 80 17.71 -13.49 -12.13
N ALA A 81 18.22 -12.28 -12.44
CA ALA A 81 17.50 -11.31 -13.27
C ALA A 81 17.33 -11.83 -14.70
N GLU A 82 18.40 -12.31 -15.35
CA GLU A 82 18.32 -12.89 -16.71
C GLU A 82 17.37 -14.08 -16.76
N TYR A 83 17.40 -14.94 -15.75
CA TYR A 83 16.46 -16.06 -15.65
C TYR A 83 14.99 -15.60 -15.61
N ASN A 84 14.69 -14.55 -14.81
CA ASN A 84 13.30 -14.06 -14.67
C ASN A 84 12.83 -13.25 -15.89
N LEU A 85 13.74 -12.55 -16.58
CA LEU A 85 13.38 -11.64 -17.67
C LEU A 85 13.02 -12.34 -18.96
N GLN A 86 13.42 -13.62 -19.15
CA GLN A 86 13.18 -14.36 -20.40
C GLN A 86 11.69 -14.46 -20.80
N GLU A 87 10.79 -14.45 -19.80
CA GLU A 87 9.34 -14.50 -20.02
C GLU A 87 8.63 -13.19 -19.64
N ARG A 88 9.39 -12.08 -19.58
CA ARG A 88 8.86 -10.75 -19.24
C ARG A 88 8.92 -9.82 -20.44
N MET A 89 8.09 -8.78 -20.44
CA MET A 89 8.06 -7.77 -21.52
C MET A 89 9.41 -7.08 -21.74
N ALA A 90 10.23 -6.99 -20.72
CA ALA A 90 11.56 -6.39 -20.81
C ALA A 90 12.58 -7.30 -21.55
N GLU A 91 12.33 -8.61 -21.62
CA GLU A 91 13.12 -9.64 -22.30
C GLU A 91 14.54 -9.83 -21.74
N ASN A 92 15.26 -8.77 -21.44
CA ASN A 92 16.63 -8.81 -20.93
C ASN A 92 16.98 -7.58 -20.08
N SER A 93 18.06 -7.67 -19.31
CA SER A 93 18.53 -6.60 -18.43
C SER A 93 18.92 -5.32 -19.18
N GLY A 94 19.40 -5.41 -20.41
CA GLY A 94 19.73 -4.25 -21.23
C GLY A 94 18.52 -3.36 -21.50
N ASN A 95 17.36 -3.94 -21.79
CA ASN A 95 16.11 -3.19 -21.96
C ASN A 95 15.64 -2.55 -20.66
N VAL A 96 15.82 -3.25 -19.52
CA VAL A 96 15.51 -2.68 -18.19
C VAL A 96 16.37 -1.45 -17.92
N TYR A 97 17.70 -1.57 -18.07
CA TYR A 97 18.60 -0.43 -17.84
C TYR A 97 18.32 0.72 -18.80
N LYS A 98 18.07 0.44 -20.07
CA LYS A 98 17.71 1.48 -21.04
C LYS A 98 16.51 2.32 -20.58
N LEU A 99 15.45 1.67 -20.05
CA LEU A 99 14.29 2.38 -19.52
C LEU A 99 14.65 3.16 -18.26
N LEU A 100 15.37 2.53 -17.31
CA LEU A 100 15.76 3.17 -16.06
C LEU A 100 16.67 4.37 -16.28
N ASP A 101 17.63 4.29 -17.21
CA ASP A 101 18.53 5.39 -17.55
C ASP A 101 17.76 6.56 -18.18
N GLN A 102 16.80 6.27 -19.08
CA GLN A 102 15.92 7.31 -19.64
C GLN A 102 15.09 8.02 -18.54
N LEU A 103 14.55 7.26 -17.59
CA LEU A 103 13.82 7.84 -16.45
C LEU A 103 14.74 8.64 -15.54
N LEU A 104 15.95 8.12 -15.26
CA LEU A 104 16.95 8.80 -14.45
C LEU A 104 17.34 10.15 -15.04
N ASP A 105 17.65 10.16 -16.34
CA ASP A 105 18.01 11.39 -17.05
C ASP A 105 16.87 12.40 -17.08
N ALA A 106 15.64 11.94 -17.30
CA ALA A 106 14.46 12.78 -17.36
C ALA A 106 14.07 13.40 -16.01
N TYR A 107 14.13 12.61 -14.92
CA TYR A 107 13.63 13.05 -13.62
C TYR A 107 14.69 13.65 -12.69
N THR A 108 15.97 13.32 -12.85
CA THR A 108 17.03 13.81 -11.97
C THR A 108 17.12 15.35 -11.90
N PRO A 109 17.00 16.12 -13.00
CA PRO A 109 17.03 17.56 -12.92
C PRO A 109 15.91 18.13 -12.04
N THR A 110 14.68 17.67 -12.21
CA THR A 110 13.52 18.07 -11.40
C THR A 110 13.70 17.70 -9.93
N ALA A 111 14.13 16.47 -9.64
CA ALA A 111 14.36 16.00 -8.27
C ALA A 111 15.44 16.85 -7.56
N LYS A 112 16.52 17.23 -8.27
CA LYS A 112 17.56 18.13 -7.73
C LYS A 112 17.01 19.52 -7.43
N GLN A 113 16.15 20.06 -8.30
CA GLN A 113 15.51 21.35 -8.09
C GLN A 113 14.59 21.30 -6.85
N GLU A 114 13.73 20.29 -6.75
CA GLU A 114 12.82 20.12 -5.61
C GLU A 114 13.60 19.95 -4.29
N TYR A 115 14.70 19.19 -4.32
CA TYR A 115 15.57 19.05 -3.16
C TYR A 115 16.17 20.39 -2.74
N ALA A 116 16.69 21.19 -3.71
CA ALA A 116 17.27 22.50 -3.43
C ALA A 116 16.25 23.48 -2.84
N GLU A 117 14.98 23.43 -3.28
CA GLU A 117 13.92 24.27 -2.73
C GLU A 117 13.61 23.90 -1.26
N VAL A 118 13.53 22.61 -0.95
CA VAL A 118 13.33 22.12 0.44
C VAL A 118 14.53 22.49 1.31
N GLU A 119 15.75 22.31 0.81
CA GLU A 119 16.96 22.67 1.54
C GLU A 119 17.07 24.17 1.81
N ALA A 120 16.73 25.01 0.82
CA ALA A 120 16.70 26.46 0.99
C ALA A 120 15.73 26.89 2.09
N LEU A 121 14.51 26.34 2.10
CA LEU A 121 13.54 26.60 3.16
C LEU A 121 14.06 26.11 4.53
N ALA A 122 14.63 24.93 4.59
CA ALA A 122 15.17 24.40 5.84
C ALA A 122 16.30 25.30 6.41
N ARG A 123 17.21 25.77 5.55
CA ARG A 123 18.27 26.72 5.94
C ARG A 123 17.73 28.08 6.36
N GLN A 124 16.69 28.55 5.70
CA GLN A 124 16.01 29.79 6.10
C GLN A 124 15.42 29.72 7.53
N LEU A 125 14.88 28.53 7.91
CA LEU A 125 14.22 28.34 9.19
C LEU A 125 15.19 28.01 10.34
N GLU A 126 16.27 27.27 10.06
CA GLU A 126 17.16 26.69 11.07
C GLU A 126 18.57 27.31 11.08
N GLY A 127 18.95 28.04 10.03
CA GLY A 127 20.27 28.65 9.84
C GLY A 127 21.05 28.11 8.64
N SER A 128 22.01 28.89 8.15
CA SER A 128 22.77 28.63 6.89
C SER A 128 23.50 27.29 6.90
N ASP A 129 23.93 26.83 8.07
CA ASP A 129 24.74 25.63 8.23
C ASP A 129 23.91 24.35 8.37
N PHE A 130 22.58 24.49 8.31
CA PHE A 130 21.66 23.35 8.43
C PHE A 130 21.79 22.42 7.23
N THR A 131 21.96 21.13 7.52
CA THR A 131 21.98 20.06 6.53
C THR A 131 20.71 19.21 6.68
N VAL A 132 19.97 19.08 5.58
CA VAL A 132 18.77 18.23 5.51
C VAL A 132 19.18 16.78 5.54
N MET A 133 18.68 16.04 6.50
CA MET A 133 18.88 14.60 6.64
C MET A 133 17.62 13.83 6.22
N PRO A 134 17.68 12.52 5.95
CA PRO A 134 16.51 11.76 5.51
C PRO A 134 15.28 11.87 6.43
N TRP A 135 15.47 12.01 7.74
CA TRP A 135 14.38 12.22 8.71
C TRP A 135 13.80 13.63 8.73
N ASP A 136 14.40 14.56 7.99
CA ASP A 136 13.94 15.95 7.87
C ASP A 136 13.06 16.17 6.63
N TRP A 137 13.19 15.31 5.62
CA TRP A 137 12.56 15.47 4.31
C TRP A 137 11.05 15.70 4.40
N SER A 138 10.32 14.79 5.04
CA SER A 138 8.86 14.87 5.16
C SER A 138 8.41 16.16 5.87
N TYR A 139 9.17 16.58 6.89
CA TYR A 139 8.84 17.77 7.68
C TYR A 139 9.00 19.08 6.86
N TYR A 140 10.14 19.25 6.19
CA TYR A 140 10.37 20.48 5.42
C TYR A 140 9.65 20.49 4.07
N SER A 141 9.48 19.36 3.43
CA SER A 141 8.64 19.24 2.23
C SER A 141 7.20 19.63 2.50
N HIS A 142 6.66 19.19 3.66
CA HIS A 142 5.32 19.60 4.09
C HIS A 142 5.23 21.11 4.34
N LYS A 143 6.21 21.70 5.04
CA LYS A 143 6.26 23.15 5.26
C LYS A 143 6.36 23.94 3.95
N LEU A 144 7.13 23.45 2.98
CA LEU A 144 7.23 24.07 1.65
C LEU A 144 5.89 23.98 0.90
N LYS A 145 5.23 22.82 0.95
CA LYS A 145 3.91 22.61 0.36
C LYS A 145 2.88 23.56 0.97
N ASP A 146 2.86 23.67 2.28
CA ASP A 146 1.96 24.55 3.02
C ASP A 146 2.20 26.02 2.67
N GLN A 147 3.46 26.44 2.60
CA GLN A 147 3.83 27.81 2.19
C GLN A 147 3.43 28.14 0.74
N LYS A 148 3.59 27.16 -0.19
CA LYS A 148 3.29 27.37 -1.61
C LYS A 148 1.80 27.30 -1.94
N PHE A 149 1.08 26.37 -1.33
CA PHE A 149 -0.27 26.02 -1.74
C PHE A 149 -1.34 26.32 -0.68
N GLN A 150 -0.96 26.54 0.58
CA GLN A 150 -1.86 26.80 1.70
C GLN A 150 -2.94 25.72 1.88
N ILE A 151 -2.64 24.49 1.48
CA ILE A 151 -3.52 23.32 1.59
C ILE A 151 -2.79 22.26 2.43
N ASP A 152 -3.38 21.87 3.55
CA ASP A 152 -2.97 20.75 4.39
C ASP A 152 -3.92 19.57 4.19
N ASP A 153 -3.39 18.36 4.13
CA ASP A 153 -4.18 17.13 4.06
C ASP A 153 -5.16 17.00 5.24
N GLU A 154 -4.83 17.56 6.41
CA GLU A 154 -5.73 17.59 7.58
C GLU A 154 -7.00 18.42 7.34
N MET A 155 -6.93 19.46 6.49
CA MET A 155 -8.11 20.26 6.10
C MET A 155 -9.08 19.46 5.22
N LEU A 156 -8.58 18.45 4.49
CA LEU A 156 -9.36 17.62 3.59
C LEU A 156 -9.98 16.40 4.29
N ARG A 157 -9.37 15.91 5.37
CA ARG A 157 -9.83 14.72 6.09
C ARG A 157 -11.33 14.70 6.46
N PRO A 158 -11.95 15.80 6.92
CA PRO A 158 -13.37 15.80 7.27
C PRO A 158 -14.30 15.44 6.11
N TYR A 159 -13.84 15.62 4.88
CA TYR A 159 -14.60 15.26 3.68
C TYR A 159 -14.49 13.77 3.32
N PHE A 160 -13.52 13.05 3.88
CA PHE A 160 -13.20 11.66 3.53
C PHE A 160 -13.44 10.72 4.72
N GLU A 161 -14.64 10.73 5.27
CA GLU A 161 -15.08 9.71 6.21
C GLU A 161 -15.16 8.34 5.51
N LEU A 162 -14.49 7.31 6.05
CA LEU A 162 -14.34 5.99 5.42
C LEU A 162 -15.69 5.38 5.01
N SER A 163 -16.74 5.51 5.82
CA SER A 163 -18.07 5.00 5.49
C SER A 163 -18.62 5.64 4.21
N LYS A 164 -18.53 6.98 4.11
CA LYS A 164 -18.99 7.75 2.95
C LYS A 164 -18.12 7.52 1.72
N VAL A 165 -16.80 7.41 1.93
CA VAL A 165 -15.86 7.08 0.83
C VAL A 165 -16.20 5.70 0.27
N LYS A 166 -16.43 4.70 1.12
CA LYS A 166 -16.83 3.36 0.69
C LYS A 166 -18.14 3.38 -0.12
N GLU A 167 -19.16 4.08 0.37
CA GLU A 167 -20.42 4.27 -0.36
C GLU A 167 -20.19 4.97 -1.71
N GLY A 168 -19.35 6.00 -1.74
CA GLY A 168 -18.99 6.71 -2.96
C GLY A 168 -18.26 5.85 -3.99
N VAL A 169 -17.28 5.04 -3.55
CA VAL A 169 -16.53 4.10 -4.40
C VAL A 169 -17.44 3.00 -4.96
N PHE A 170 -18.28 2.41 -4.13
CA PHE A 170 -19.28 1.42 -4.57
C PHE A 170 -20.31 2.04 -5.52
N GLY A 171 -20.81 3.24 -5.19
CA GLY A 171 -21.73 3.98 -6.05
C GLY A 171 -21.11 4.38 -7.40
N LEU A 172 -19.83 4.65 -7.45
CA LEU A 172 -19.10 4.88 -8.71
C LEU A 172 -19.12 3.63 -9.58
N ALA A 173 -18.77 2.46 -9.00
CA ALA A 173 -18.81 1.19 -9.70
C ALA A 173 -20.22 0.83 -10.18
N THR A 174 -21.24 1.11 -9.36
CA THR A 174 -22.64 0.94 -9.77
C THR A 174 -22.98 1.80 -10.99
N ARG A 175 -22.56 3.06 -11.01
CA ARG A 175 -22.84 3.97 -12.16
C ARG A 175 -22.07 3.57 -13.42
N LEU A 176 -20.83 3.08 -13.28
CA LEU A 176 -19.99 2.72 -14.43
C LEU A 176 -20.34 1.34 -15.00
N TYR A 177 -20.65 0.37 -14.15
CA TYR A 177 -20.75 -1.04 -14.53
C TYR A 177 -22.10 -1.68 -14.20
N GLY A 178 -22.99 -0.97 -13.51
CA GLY A 178 -24.30 -1.49 -13.10
C GLY A 178 -24.24 -2.50 -11.94
N ILE A 179 -23.07 -2.75 -11.35
CA ILE A 179 -22.93 -3.72 -10.25
C ILE A 179 -23.45 -3.16 -8.94
N THR A 180 -23.94 -4.04 -8.06
CA THR A 180 -24.46 -3.68 -6.73
C THR A 180 -23.77 -4.49 -5.64
N PHE A 181 -23.66 -3.89 -4.44
CA PHE A 181 -22.98 -4.48 -3.29
C PHE A 181 -23.95 -4.63 -2.13
N LYS A 182 -24.14 -5.86 -1.66
CA LYS A 182 -25.01 -6.16 -0.52
C LYS A 182 -24.18 -6.73 0.61
N LYS A 183 -24.09 -6.01 1.75
CA LYS A 183 -23.41 -6.54 2.93
C LYS A 183 -24.11 -7.81 3.40
N ASN A 184 -23.33 -8.87 3.64
CA ASN A 184 -23.83 -10.14 4.12
C ASN A 184 -23.00 -10.60 5.34
N SER A 185 -23.63 -10.59 6.52
CA SER A 185 -22.99 -10.97 7.77
C SER A 185 -22.94 -12.49 8.00
N ASP A 186 -23.64 -13.28 7.17
CA ASP A 186 -23.63 -14.74 7.24
C ASP A 186 -22.39 -15.36 6.57
N ILE A 187 -21.67 -14.56 5.75
CA ILE A 187 -20.42 -15.00 5.16
C ILE A 187 -19.32 -14.98 6.22
N PRO A 188 -18.63 -16.11 6.47
CA PRO A 188 -17.54 -16.18 7.43
C PRO A 188 -16.41 -15.20 7.11
N VAL A 189 -15.94 -14.50 8.12
CA VAL A 189 -14.81 -13.56 8.03
C VAL A 189 -13.71 -13.96 9.01
N TYR A 190 -12.45 -13.74 8.62
CA TYR A 190 -11.29 -14.12 9.42
C TYR A 190 -10.98 -13.15 10.59
N HIS A 191 -11.61 -11.99 10.63
CA HIS A 191 -11.48 -11.03 11.72
C HIS A 191 -12.73 -10.15 11.82
N LYS A 192 -13.07 -9.72 13.03
CA LYS A 192 -14.26 -8.91 13.34
C LYS A 192 -14.31 -7.52 12.64
N ASP A 193 -13.16 -6.99 12.23
CA ASP A 193 -13.05 -5.70 11.54
C ASP A 193 -13.20 -5.86 9.99
N VAL A 194 -13.50 -7.08 9.51
CA VAL A 194 -13.69 -7.40 8.09
C VAL A 194 -15.17 -7.42 7.78
N ASP A 195 -15.56 -6.71 6.74
CA ASP A 195 -16.91 -6.79 6.18
C ASP A 195 -16.89 -7.65 4.90
N ALA A 196 -17.94 -8.46 4.69
CA ALA A 196 -18.15 -9.22 3.47
C ALA A 196 -19.38 -8.69 2.72
N TYR A 197 -19.26 -8.64 1.39
CA TYR A 197 -20.31 -8.18 0.48
C TYR A 197 -20.55 -9.20 -0.62
N GLU A 198 -21.80 -9.52 -0.89
CA GLU A 198 -22.20 -10.13 -2.15
C GLU A 198 -22.26 -9.05 -3.22
N VAL A 199 -21.65 -9.33 -4.36
CA VAL A 199 -21.66 -8.44 -5.52
C VAL A 199 -22.49 -9.05 -6.61
N PHE A 200 -23.41 -8.26 -7.18
CA PHE A 200 -24.29 -8.68 -8.25
C PHE A 200 -24.08 -7.80 -9.48
N ASP A 201 -24.24 -8.38 -10.65
CA ASP A 201 -24.21 -7.64 -11.92
C ASP A 201 -25.50 -6.82 -12.13
N LYS A 202 -25.58 -6.11 -13.27
CA LYS A 202 -26.73 -5.27 -13.65
C LYS A 202 -28.04 -6.04 -13.79
N ASP A 203 -27.98 -7.34 -14.02
CA ASP A 203 -29.15 -8.22 -14.20
C ASP A 203 -29.50 -8.94 -12.88
N GLY A 204 -28.83 -8.60 -11.78
CA GLY A 204 -29.03 -9.18 -10.45
C GLY A 204 -28.40 -10.57 -10.28
N LYS A 205 -27.55 -11.02 -11.21
CA LYS A 205 -26.84 -12.29 -11.12
C LYS A 205 -25.65 -12.14 -10.20
N PHE A 206 -25.41 -13.15 -9.35
CA PHE A 206 -24.26 -13.17 -8.45
C PHE A 206 -22.92 -13.14 -9.22
N LEU A 207 -22.06 -12.18 -8.88
CA LEU A 207 -20.80 -11.91 -9.55
C LEU A 207 -19.59 -12.31 -8.70
N SER A 208 -19.58 -11.98 -7.42
CA SER A 208 -18.41 -12.20 -6.54
C SER A 208 -18.76 -12.03 -5.07
N VAL A 209 -17.88 -12.51 -4.19
CA VAL A 209 -17.79 -12.02 -2.79
C VAL A 209 -16.63 -11.05 -2.68
N LEU A 210 -16.88 -9.86 -2.11
CA LEU A 210 -15.88 -8.86 -1.80
C LEU A 210 -15.69 -8.74 -0.29
N TYR A 211 -14.48 -8.97 0.20
CA TYR A 211 -14.08 -8.70 1.58
C TYR A 211 -13.35 -7.36 1.68
N THR A 212 -13.66 -6.58 2.71
CA THR A 212 -12.99 -5.30 2.99
C THR A 212 -12.36 -5.33 4.37
N ASP A 213 -11.03 -5.21 4.43
CA ASP A 213 -10.22 -5.22 5.64
C ASP A 213 -9.40 -3.92 5.74
N PHE A 214 -9.97 -2.89 6.37
CA PHE A 214 -9.46 -1.52 6.28
C PHE A 214 -8.53 -1.09 7.41
N HIS A 215 -8.43 -1.83 8.51
CA HIS A 215 -7.75 -1.33 9.71
C HIS A 215 -6.51 -2.11 10.10
N PRO A 216 -5.44 -1.44 10.61
CA PRO A 216 -4.25 -2.10 11.10
C PRO A 216 -4.54 -2.87 12.40
N ARG A 217 -3.83 -3.97 12.62
CA ARG A 217 -3.84 -4.78 13.84
C ARG A 217 -2.53 -5.54 14.00
N GLU A 218 -2.32 -6.11 15.15
CA GLU A 218 -1.18 -7.00 15.40
C GLU A 218 -1.22 -8.20 14.43
N GLY A 219 -0.07 -8.53 13.84
CA GLY A 219 0.08 -9.61 12.86
C GLY A 219 -0.38 -9.25 11.44
N LYS A 220 -1.04 -8.10 11.21
CA LYS A 220 -1.39 -7.66 9.86
C LYS A 220 -0.20 -6.96 9.20
N ARG A 221 0.12 -7.37 7.97
CA ARG A 221 1.16 -6.74 7.14
C ARG A 221 0.80 -5.29 6.85
N ALA A 222 1.81 -4.41 6.83
CA ALA A 222 1.65 -3.01 6.44
C ALA A 222 1.48 -2.88 4.91
N GLY A 223 0.89 -1.76 4.49
CA GLY A 223 0.61 -1.46 3.08
C GLY A 223 -0.86 -1.70 2.72
N ALA A 224 -1.13 -1.71 1.43
CA ALA A 224 -2.44 -2.03 0.85
C ALA A 224 -2.25 -3.07 -0.26
N TRP A 225 -3.23 -3.91 -0.49
CA TRP A 225 -3.23 -4.89 -1.57
C TRP A 225 -4.61 -5.48 -1.80
N MET A 226 -4.82 -5.94 -3.02
CA MET A 226 -5.89 -6.87 -3.36
C MET A 226 -5.36 -8.30 -3.35
N THR A 227 -6.19 -9.26 -3.00
CA THR A 227 -5.91 -10.69 -3.15
C THR A 227 -7.18 -11.47 -3.41
N SER A 228 -7.06 -12.61 -4.08
CA SER A 228 -8.14 -13.57 -4.27
C SER A 228 -8.00 -14.71 -3.26
N TYR A 229 -9.10 -15.07 -2.61
CA TYR A 229 -9.19 -16.29 -1.79
C TYR A 229 -9.74 -17.47 -2.58
N LYS A 230 -10.44 -17.18 -3.66
CA LYS A 230 -10.96 -18.11 -4.63
C LYS A 230 -10.97 -17.40 -5.99
N GLU A 231 -10.38 -18.04 -6.99
CA GLU A 231 -10.38 -17.51 -8.35
C GLU A 231 -11.68 -17.88 -9.10
N GLN A 232 -11.93 -17.20 -10.20
CA GLN A 232 -13.02 -17.53 -11.11
C GLN A 232 -12.53 -18.57 -12.12
N TRP A 233 -13.36 -19.53 -12.45
CA TRP A 233 -13.15 -20.51 -13.52
C TRP A 233 -14.47 -21.08 -14.02
N ILE A 234 -14.47 -21.72 -15.18
CA ILE A 234 -15.64 -22.38 -15.75
C ILE A 234 -15.36 -23.87 -15.85
N ASP A 235 -16.23 -24.67 -15.28
CA ASP A 235 -16.20 -26.13 -15.44
C ASP A 235 -16.66 -26.48 -16.87
N GLU A 236 -15.77 -27.05 -17.68
CA GLU A 236 -16.08 -27.37 -19.10
C GLU A 236 -17.11 -28.51 -19.23
N ALA A 237 -17.20 -29.39 -18.23
CA ALA A 237 -18.13 -30.50 -18.28
C ALA A 237 -19.57 -30.11 -17.88
N THR A 238 -19.71 -29.20 -16.90
CA THR A 238 -21.02 -28.78 -16.36
C THR A 238 -21.44 -27.42 -16.86
N GLY A 239 -20.53 -26.59 -17.34
CA GLY A 239 -20.76 -25.18 -17.67
C GLY A 239 -20.91 -24.29 -16.44
N GLU A 240 -20.65 -24.81 -15.22
CA GLU A 240 -20.72 -24.04 -13.99
C GLU A 240 -19.63 -22.96 -13.95
N ASN A 241 -20.00 -21.72 -13.70
CA ASN A 241 -19.08 -20.61 -13.53
C ASN A 241 -18.83 -20.37 -12.05
N SER A 242 -17.70 -20.87 -11.54
CA SER A 242 -17.26 -20.64 -10.16
C SER A 242 -16.88 -19.19 -9.98
N ARG A 243 -17.58 -18.46 -9.11
CA ARG A 243 -17.35 -17.02 -8.91
C ARG A 243 -16.29 -16.73 -7.87
N PRO A 244 -15.51 -15.63 -8.06
CA PRO A 244 -14.34 -15.36 -7.24
C PRO A 244 -14.70 -14.79 -5.87
N HIS A 245 -13.79 -14.97 -4.91
CA HIS A 245 -13.78 -14.31 -3.62
C HIS A 245 -12.58 -13.38 -3.53
N ILE A 246 -12.82 -12.09 -3.55
CA ILE A 246 -11.82 -11.03 -3.62
C ILE A 246 -11.71 -10.32 -2.27
N SER A 247 -10.53 -9.95 -1.86
CA SER A 247 -10.29 -9.16 -0.65
C SER A 247 -9.48 -7.90 -0.95
N ILE A 248 -9.91 -6.77 -0.40
CA ILE A 248 -9.14 -5.53 -0.32
C ILE A 248 -8.64 -5.37 1.09
N VAL A 249 -7.33 -5.28 1.25
CA VAL A 249 -6.68 -5.13 2.53
C VAL A 249 -5.93 -3.81 2.60
N MET A 250 -6.19 -3.02 3.65
CA MET A 250 -5.59 -1.70 3.85
C MET A 250 -5.25 -1.49 5.33
N ASN A 251 -4.58 -0.39 5.63
CA ASN A 251 -4.18 -0.05 6.99
C ASN A 251 -4.54 1.40 7.34
N PHE A 252 -5.81 1.76 7.13
CA PHE A 252 -6.34 3.09 7.45
C PHE A 252 -6.50 3.30 8.97
N THR A 253 -6.42 4.55 9.40
CA THR A 253 -6.60 4.92 10.80
C THR A 253 -7.94 4.40 11.32
N LYS A 254 -7.92 3.72 12.46
CA LYS A 254 -9.15 3.23 13.13
C LYS A 254 -9.99 4.39 13.64
N PRO A 255 -11.32 4.23 13.65
CA PRO A 255 -12.19 5.16 14.38
C PRO A 255 -11.90 5.10 15.87
N THR A 256 -12.12 6.19 16.57
CA THR A 256 -12.12 6.26 18.03
C THR A 256 -13.56 6.39 18.54
N LYS A 257 -13.74 6.42 19.86
CA LYS A 257 -15.09 6.63 20.45
C LYS A 257 -15.73 7.94 20.01
N ASP A 258 -14.88 8.96 19.77
CA ASP A 258 -15.33 10.34 19.56
C ASP A 258 -15.10 10.82 18.11
N LYS A 259 -14.41 10.02 17.27
CA LYS A 259 -14.07 10.41 15.90
C LYS A 259 -14.22 9.22 14.95
N PRO A 260 -14.89 9.38 13.80
CA PRO A 260 -14.95 8.37 12.76
C PRO A 260 -13.56 8.15 12.13
N ALA A 261 -13.42 7.10 11.34
CA ALA A 261 -12.22 6.91 10.51
C ALA A 261 -12.24 7.94 9.38
N LEU A 262 -11.31 8.89 9.41
CA LEU A 262 -11.13 9.93 8.41
C LEU A 262 -9.88 9.62 7.58
N LEU A 263 -10.02 9.55 6.26
CA LEU A 263 -8.94 9.26 5.34
C LEU A 263 -8.20 10.54 4.93
N THR A 264 -6.92 10.40 4.61
CA THR A 264 -6.21 11.38 3.78
C THR A 264 -6.62 11.25 2.33
N PHE A 265 -6.31 12.25 1.50
CA PHE A 265 -6.52 12.15 0.06
C PHE A 265 -5.72 10.97 -0.54
N GLY A 266 -4.46 10.77 -0.11
CA GLY A 266 -3.65 9.64 -0.54
C GLY A 266 -4.21 8.26 -0.13
N GLU A 267 -4.89 8.15 1.03
CA GLU A 267 -5.59 6.93 1.43
C GLU A 267 -6.83 6.67 0.56
N LEU A 268 -7.54 7.73 0.14
CA LEU A 268 -8.63 7.63 -0.83
C LEU A 268 -8.13 7.11 -2.20
N GLU A 269 -7.02 7.68 -2.71
CA GLU A 269 -6.42 7.21 -3.96
C GLU A 269 -5.98 5.74 -3.86
N THR A 270 -5.39 5.35 -2.74
CA THR A 270 -5.02 3.95 -2.47
C THR A 270 -6.25 3.04 -2.49
N PHE A 271 -7.37 3.48 -1.90
CA PHE A 271 -8.62 2.71 -1.95
C PHE A 271 -9.11 2.53 -3.38
N LEU A 272 -9.13 3.58 -4.19
CA LEU A 272 -9.54 3.51 -5.59
C LEU A 272 -8.62 2.59 -6.40
N HIS A 273 -7.30 2.61 -6.13
CA HIS A 273 -6.31 1.74 -6.76
C HIS A 273 -6.60 0.26 -6.48
N GLU A 274 -6.67 -0.14 -5.21
CA GLU A 274 -6.95 -1.54 -4.84
C GLU A 274 -8.35 -2.00 -5.25
N PHE A 275 -9.30 -1.08 -5.25
CA PHE A 275 -10.63 -1.37 -5.76
C PHE A 275 -10.64 -1.61 -7.27
N GLY A 276 -9.78 -0.92 -8.04
CA GLY A 276 -9.56 -1.19 -9.45
C GLY A 276 -9.09 -2.62 -9.71
N HIS A 277 -8.10 -3.10 -8.95
CA HIS A 277 -7.68 -4.50 -8.98
C HIS A 277 -8.83 -5.45 -8.62
N SER A 278 -9.62 -5.08 -7.62
CA SER A 278 -10.77 -5.90 -7.20
C SER A 278 -11.84 -6.01 -8.29
N LEU A 279 -12.11 -4.92 -9.01
CA LEU A 279 -13.02 -4.95 -10.16
C LEU A 279 -12.51 -5.91 -11.24
N HIS A 280 -11.21 -5.88 -11.54
CA HIS A 280 -10.60 -6.81 -12.47
C HIS A 280 -10.82 -8.28 -12.05
N GLY A 281 -10.57 -8.60 -10.78
CA GLY A 281 -10.82 -9.94 -10.26
C GLY A 281 -12.31 -10.33 -10.27
N MET A 282 -13.21 -9.43 -9.84
CA MET A 282 -14.66 -9.68 -9.78
C MET A 282 -15.29 -9.90 -11.16
N PHE A 283 -14.81 -9.17 -12.19
CA PHE A 283 -15.31 -9.31 -13.56
C PHE A 283 -14.68 -10.46 -14.34
N ALA A 284 -13.76 -11.21 -13.76
CA ALA A 284 -13.12 -12.34 -14.41
C ALA A 284 -14.16 -13.32 -14.98
N ASN A 285 -13.93 -13.78 -16.20
CA ASN A 285 -14.80 -14.73 -16.90
C ASN A 285 -13.95 -15.56 -17.88
N SER A 286 -13.04 -16.35 -17.35
CA SER A 286 -12.12 -17.22 -18.09
C SER A 286 -12.45 -18.67 -17.84
N THR A 287 -12.12 -19.53 -18.78
CA THR A 287 -12.30 -20.98 -18.63
C THR A 287 -11.34 -21.52 -17.56
N TYR A 288 -10.08 -21.11 -17.60
CA TYR A 288 -9.03 -21.65 -16.76
C TYR A 288 -8.70 -20.72 -15.59
N GLU A 289 -8.65 -21.26 -14.37
CA GLU A 289 -8.36 -20.55 -13.13
C GLU A 289 -7.05 -19.76 -13.19
N ASN A 290 -5.97 -20.38 -13.68
CA ASN A 290 -4.65 -19.77 -13.75
C ASN A 290 -4.54 -18.62 -14.78
N LEU A 291 -5.55 -18.46 -15.64
CA LEU A 291 -5.65 -17.39 -16.63
C LEU A 291 -6.79 -16.43 -16.30
N SER A 292 -7.30 -16.46 -15.09
CA SER A 292 -8.45 -15.68 -14.65
C SER A 292 -8.03 -14.46 -13.85
N GLY A 293 -8.73 -13.35 -14.06
CA GLY A 293 -8.54 -12.12 -13.30
C GLY A 293 -7.08 -11.63 -13.33
N THR A 294 -6.56 -11.31 -12.17
CA THR A 294 -5.18 -10.79 -12.02
C THR A 294 -4.08 -11.84 -12.27
N ASN A 295 -4.42 -13.12 -12.41
CA ASN A 295 -3.46 -14.16 -12.77
C ASN A 295 -3.12 -14.15 -14.27
N ALA A 296 -4.03 -13.66 -15.13
CA ALA A 296 -3.91 -13.73 -16.59
C ALA A 296 -2.80 -12.83 -17.12
N VAL A 297 -2.62 -11.65 -16.53
CA VAL A 297 -1.62 -10.67 -16.98
C VAL A 297 -1.18 -9.85 -15.76
N SER A 298 0.10 -9.88 -15.45
CA SER A 298 0.64 -8.97 -14.47
C SER A 298 0.55 -7.53 -14.99
N TYR A 299 -0.35 -6.73 -14.46
CA TYR A 299 -0.40 -5.26 -14.53
C TYR A 299 -0.41 -4.56 -15.90
N THR A 300 -0.31 -5.27 -17.03
CA THR A 300 -0.20 -4.63 -18.35
C THR A 300 -1.50 -4.03 -18.88
N HIS A 301 -2.63 -4.27 -18.24
CA HIS A 301 -3.97 -3.78 -18.66
C HIS A 301 -4.67 -2.92 -17.63
N LEU A 302 -3.98 -2.49 -16.57
CA LEU A 302 -4.54 -1.56 -15.59
C LEU A 302 -4.58 -0.16 -16.16
N THR A 303 -5.69 0.53 -15.93
CA THR A 303 -5.91 1.90 -16.38
C THR A 303 -5.01 2.91 -15.66
N LEU A 304 -4.78 4.06 -16.26
CA LEU A 304 -3.90 5.13 -15.75
C LEU A 304 -3.98 5.43 -14.24
N PRO A 305 -5.14 5.47 -13.57
CA PRO A 305 -5.17 5.72 -12.12
C PRO A 305 -4.52 4.62 -11.28
N THR A 306 -4.41 3.40 -11.79
CA THR A 306 -3.78 2.27 -11.10
C THR A 306 -2.29 2.17 -11.38
N ASN A 307 -1.83 2.63 -12.53
CA ASN A 307 -0.43 2.57 -12.97
C ASN A 307 0.42 3.76 -12.51
N SER A 308 -0.18 4.82 -12.01
CA SER A 308 0.54 6.05 -11.63
C SER A 308 1.39 5.94 -10.36
N ARG A 309 1.41 4.76 -9.69
CA ARG A 309 2.17 4.51 -8.45
C ARG A 309 3.09 3.28 -8.52
N GLU A 310 3.13 2.59 -9.64
CA GLU A 310 4.08 1.54 -9.95
C GLU A 310 5.22 2.08 -10.83
#